data_53a3be9739ec144b2dc8575be48d97cb
#
_entry.id   53a3be9739ec144b2dc8575be48d97cb
#
_cell.length_a   1.000
_cell.length_b   1.000
_cell.length_c   1.000
_cell.angle_alpha   90.00
_cell.angle_beta   90.00
_cell.angle_gamma   90.00
#
_symmetry.space_group_name_H-M   'P 1'
#
loop_
_entity.id
_entity.type
_entity.pdbx_description
1 polymer ?
#
loop_
_entity_poly.entity_id
_entity_poly.type
_entity_poly.pdbx_seq_one_letter_code
_entity_poly.pdbx_strand_id
1 'polypeptide(L)'
;DLLIPGELGEGLSTEAAALFGTLTKTEPAALASLDTSLTTQQWQRDVTAIRDRMFRCRTAHAEPLELLTESGSPVAQALVGFVLQATARRTPVLVDGCLATVCGLVAEKIAPGTRAWLYSSQLSPEPAHIQAVQKLELTPLLAFDLTTGQGTGGVLALSALNAAIELVSDEVYAITEAINAQNDDT
;
A
#
# COMPACT_ATOMS: atom_id res chain seq x y z
N ASP A 1 18.29 -0.13 4.11
CA ASP A 1 17.63 0.45 2.93
C ASP A 1 16.11 0.29 3.07
N LEU A 2 15.36 1.27 2.56
CA LEU A 2 13.90 1.30 2.51
C LEU A 2 13.50 1.73 1.09
N LEU A 3 12.52 1.05 0.49
CA LEU A 3 12.03 1.36 -0.84
C LEU A 3 10.65 2.03 -0.76
N ILE A 4 10.45 3.07 -1.57
CA ILE A 4 9.19 3.80 -1.67
C ILE A 4 8.76 3.78 -3.13
N PRO A 5 7.86 2.88 -3.56
CA PRO A 5 7.33 2.90 -4.92
C PRO A 5 6.37 4.08 -5.10
N GLY A 6 6.45 4.72 -6.25
CA GLY A 6 5.49 5.72 -6.69
C GLY A 6 5.02 5.40 -8.10
N GLU A 7 3.74 5.59 -8.36
CA GLU A 7 3.13 5.36 -9.66
C GLU A 7 2.62 6.66 -10.28
N LEU A 8 2.69 6.75 -11.61
CA LEU A 8 2.15 7.85 -12.40
C LEU A 8 1.22 7.29 -13.48
N GLY A 9 0.00 7.79 -13.52
CA GLY A 9 -0.97 7.39 -14.54
C GLY A 9 -2.38 7.92 -14.24
N GLU A 10 -3.26 7.80 -15.22
CA GLU A 10 -4.67 8.11 -15.08
C GLU A 10 -5.48 6.85 -14.75
N GLY A 11 -6.51 7.00 -13.91
CA GLY A 11 -7.43 5.92 -13.57
C GLY A 11 -6.85 4.82 -12.68
N LEU A 12 -5.72 5.08 -12.01
CA LEU A 12 -5.04 4.11 -11.15
C LEU A 12 -5.87 3.76 -9.91
N SER A 13 -6.61 4.70 -9.33
CA SER A 13 -7.52 4.42 -8.22
C SER A 13 -8.67 3.47 -8.64
N THR A 14 -9.24 3.68 -9.83
CA THR A 14 -10.26 2.77 -10.38
C THR A 14 -9.69 1.37 -10.64
N GLU A 15 -8.46 1.32 -11.10
CA GLU A 15 -7.75 0.06 -11.32
C GLU A 15 -7.46 -0.68 -10.01
N ALA A 16 -6.95 0.03 -9.02
CA ALA A 16 -6.72 -0.51 -7.69
C ALA A 16 -8.02 -1.07 -7.08
N ALA A 17 -9.12 -0.30 -7.17
CA ALA A 17 -10.42 -0.73 -6.71
C ALA A 17 -10.90 -2.00 -7.44
N ALA A 18 -10.70 -2.10 -8.75
CA ALA A 18 -11.11 -3.28 -9.52
C ALA A 18 -10.26 -4.52 -9.20
N LEU A 19 -8.94 -4.36 -9.05
CA LEU A 19 -8.06 -5.45 -8.61
C LEU A 19 -8.45 -5.94 -7.21
N PHE A 20 -8.63 -5.02 -6.26
CA PHE A 20 -9.06 -5.35 -4.91
C PHE A 20 -10.42 -6.04 -4.91
N GLY A 21 -11.40 -5.48 -5.63
CA GLY A 21 -12.76 -6.03 -5.70
C GLY A 21 -12.80 -7.44 -6.28
N THR A 22 -12.04 -7.70 -7.34
CA THR A 22 -11.94 -9.04 -7.94
C THR A 22 -11.28 -10.02 -6.98
N LEU A 23 -10.17 -9.63 -6.34
CA LEU A 23 -9.41 -10.48 -5.43
C LEU A 23 -10.20 -10.84 -4.15
N THR A 24 -11.01 -9.90 -3.65
CA THR A 24 -11.72 -10.03 -2.37
C THR A 24 -13.22 -10.29 -2.52
N LYS A 25 -13.75 -10.27 -3.74
CA LYS A 25 -15.17 -10.36 -4.07
C LYS A 25 -16.00 -9.24 -3.44
N THR A 26 -15.42 -8.03 -3.37
CA THR A 26 -16.10 -6.85 -2.85
C THR A 26 -16.87 -6.14 -3.96
N GLU A 27 -18.07 -5.68 -3.66
CA GLU A 27 -18.95 -5.01 -4.63
C GLU A 27 -18.35 -3.66 -5.11
N PRO A 28 -18.47 -3.31 -6.39
CA PRO A 28 -17.91 -2.08 -6.95
C PRO A 28 -18.36 -0.81 -6.23
N ALA A 29 -19.62 -0.74 -5.81
CA ALA A 29 -20.17 0.41 -5.11
C ALA A 29 -19.54 0.65 -3.74
N ALA A 30 -19.03 -0.39 -3.09
CA ALA A 30 -18.33 -0.29 -1.81
C ALA A 30 -16.86 0.15 -1.94
N LEU A 31 -16.37 0.25 -3.17
CA LEU A 31 -14.99 0.60 -3.50
C LEU A 31 -14.86 1.97 -4.19
N ALA A 32 -15.97 2.51 -4.69
CA ALA A 32 -16.00 3.86 -5.27
C ALA A 32 -15.83 4.92 -4.17
N SER A 33 -15.16 6.01 -4.52
CA SER A 33 -14.95 7.12 -3.57
C SER A 33 -16.28 7.66 -3.05
N LEU A 34 -16.31 7.96 -1.75
CA LEU A 34 -17.44 8.58 -1.05
C LEU A 34 -17.24 10.09 -0.86
N ASP A 35 -16.35 10.69 -1.64
CA ASP A 35 -16.10 12.14 -1.55
C ASP A 35 -17.40 12.92 -1.78
N THR A 36 -17.77 13.73 -0.80
CA THR A 36 -18.99 14.55 -0.82
C THR A 36 -18.95 15.66 -1.90
N SER A 37 -17.79 15.95 -2.46
CA SER A 37 -17.65 16.88 -3.58
C SER A 37 -18.07 16.27 -4.92
N LEU A 38 -18.15 14.93 -5.00
CA LEU A 38 -18.56 14.24 -6.21
C LEU A 38 -20.08 14.35 -6.45
N THR A 39 -20.45 14.61 -7.68
CA THR A 39 -21.86 14.49 -8.09
C THR A 39 -22.29 13.03 -8.16
N THR A 40 -23.57 12.76 -7.98
CA THR A 40 -24.13 11.41 -8.17
C THR A 40 -23.74 10.80 -9.51
N GLN A 41 -23.67 11.61 -10.57
CA GLN A 41 -23.30 11.15 -11.89
C GLN A 41 -21.81 10.75 -11.97
N GLN A 42 -20.92 11.46 -11.31
CA GLN A 42 -19.50 11.10 -11.22
C GLN A 42 -19.33 9.79 -10.47
N TRP A 43 -19.94 9.65 -9.31
CA TRP A 43 -19.94 8.40 -8.54
C TRP A 43 -20.47 7.20 -9.36
N GLN A 44 -21.56 7.37 -10.09
CA GLN A 44 -22.10 6.32 -10.97
C GLN A 44 -21.12 5.92 -12.08
N ARG A 45 -20.36 6.88 -12.63
CA ARG A 45 -19.32 6.59 -13.63
C ARG A 45 -18.18 5.78 -13.02
N ASP A 46 -17.75 6.12 -11.81
CA ASP A 46 -16.68 5.43 -11.11
C ASP A 46 -17.08 3.98 -10.78
N VAL A 47 -18.26 3.79 -10.21
CA VAL A 47 -18.84 2.44 -9.97
C VAL A 47 -18.92 1.62 -11.25
N THR A 48 -19.35 2.24 -12.35
CA THR A 48 -19.45 1.57 -13.65
C THR A 48 -18.06 1.18 -14.16
N ALA A 49 -17.07 2.08 -14.05
CA ALA A 49 -15.71 1.83 -14.49
C ALA A 49 -15.04 0.72 -13.67
N ILE A 50 -15.24 0.69 -12.35
CA ILE A 50 -14.76 -0.39 -11.48
C ILE A 50 -15.41 -1.72 -11.89
N ARG A 51 -16.73 -1.75 -12.00
CA ARG A 51 -17.50 -2.94 -12.39
C ARG A 51 -17.03 -3.51 -13.72
N ASP A 52 -16.83 -2.66 -14.72
CA ASP A 52 -16.46 -3.09 -16.07
C ASP A 52 -15.02 -3.65 -16.11
N ARG A 53 -14.12 -3.11 -15.27
CA ARG A 53 -12.79 -3.69 -15.08
C ARG A 53 -12.86 -5.04 -14.35
N MET A 54 -13.61 -5.14 -13.26
CA MET A 54 -13.84 -6.40 -12.55
C MET A 54 -14.45 -7.48 -13.46
N PHE A 55 -15.38 -7.08 -14.33
CA PHE A 55 -15.99 -8.00 -15.29
C PHE A 55 -14.98 -8.57 -16.29
N ARG A 56 -13.99 -7.79 -16.71
CA ARG A 56 -12.91 -8.31 -17.57
C ARG A 56 -12.06 -9.36 -16.86
N CYS A 57 -11.82 -9.19 -15.56
CA CYS A 57 -11.02 -10.10 -14.76
C CYS A 57 -11.83 -11.25 -14.13
N ARG A 58 -13.09 -11.45 -14.52
CA ARG A 58 -14.00 -12.41 -13.86
C ARG A 58 -13.57 -13.87 -13.98
N THR A 59 -12.78 -14.19 -15.00
CA THR A 59 -12.30 -15.55 -15.25
C THR A 59 -11.06 -15.92 -14.45
N ALA A 60 -10.34 -14.93 -13.92
CA ALA A 60 -9.19 -15.15 -13.06
C ALA A 60 -9.51 -15.82 -11.70
N HIS A 61 -10.79 -15.93 -11.34
CA HIS A 61 -11.26 -16.61 -10.12
C HIS A 61 -10.48 -16.23 -8.84
N ALA A 62 -9.99 -15.01 -8.77
CA ALA A 62 -9.12 -14.51 -7.70
C ALA A 62 -7.71 -15.18 -7.61
N GLU A 63 -7.31 -15.91 -8.66
CA GLU A 63 -5.92 -16.35 -8.80
C GLU A 63 -5.03 -15.13 -9.11
N PRO A 64 -4.06 -14.79 -8.26
CA PRO A 64 -3.39 -13.49 -8.34
C PRO A 64 -2.63 -13.25 -9.63
N LEU A 65 -1.98 -14.27 -10.20
CA LEU A 65 -1.21 -14.13 -11.45
C LEU A 65 -2.14 -14.00 -12.66
N GLU A 66 -3.24 -14.75 -12.68
CA GLU A 66 -4.26 -14.63 -13.73
C GLU A 66 -4.94 -13.27 -13.65
N LEU A 67 -5.28 -12.81 -12.44
CA LEU A 67 -5.84 -11.48 -12.22
C LEU A 67 -4.93 -10.37 -12.77
N LEU A 68 -3.64 -10.42 -12.50
CA LEU A 68 -2.68 -9.46 -13.04
C LEU A 68 -2.61 -9.51 -14.59
N THR A 69 -2.69 -10.69 -15.15
CA THR A 69 -2.68 -10.87 -16.61
C THR A 69 -3.94 -10.30 -17.24
N GLU A 70 -5.12 -10.64 -16.71
CA GLU A 70 -6.40 -10.19 -17.23
C GLU A 70 -6.68 -8.69 -16.99
N SER A 71 -6.09 -8.11 -15.93
CA SER A 71 -6.18 -6.67 -15.68
C SER A 71 -5.59 -5.84 -16.81
N GLY A 72 -4.58 -6.40 -17.50
CA GLY A 72 -3.86 -5.72 -18.57
C GLY A 72 -3.09 -4.48 -18.11
N SER A 73 -2.81 -4.36 -16.82
CA SER A 73 -2.12 -3.23 -16.22
C SER A 73 -0.62 -3.45 -16.11
N PRO A 74 0.20 -2.82 -16.95
CA PRO A 74 1.65 -2.91 -16.80
C PRO A 74 2.15 -2.27 -15.50
N VAL A 75 1.45 -1.26 -14.99
CA VAL A 75 1.80 -0.59 -13.73
C VAL A 75 1.61 -1.54 -12.54
N ALA A 76 0.45 -2.19 -12.45
CA ALA A 76 0.18 -3.16 -11.39
C ALA A 76 1.14 -4.35 -11.45
N GLN A 77 1.41 -4.88 -12.66
CA GLN A 77 2.35 -5.97 -12.86
C GLN A 77 3.76 -5.59 -12.40
N ALA A 78 4.23 -4.39 -12.76
CA ALA A 78 5.53 -3.87 -12.34
C ALA A 78 5.61 -3.68 -10.82
N LEU A 79 4.58 -3.10 -10.20
CA LEU A 79 4.54 -2.88 -8.75
C LEU A 79 4.53 -4.20 -7.97
N VAL A 80 3.74 -5.19 -8.41
CA VAL A 80 3.73 -6.51 -7.77
C VAL A 80 5.10 -7.18 -7.90
N GLY A 81 5.71 -7.15 -9.08
CA GLY A 81 7.05 -7.69 -9.28
C GLY A 81 8.10 -6.97 -8.43
N PHE A 82 7.99 -5.64 -8.31
CA PHE A 82 8.86 -4.83 -7.45
C PHE A 82 8.75 -5.25 -5.97
N VAL A 83 7.53 -5.36 -5.45
CA VAL A 83 7.26 -5.78 -4.07
C VAL A 83 7.80 -7.19 -3.80
N LEU A 84 7.51 -8.15 -4.67
CA LEU A 84 8.00 -9.52 -4.55
C LEU A 84 9.53 -9.58 -4.54
N GLN A 85 10.19 -8.82 -5.42
CA GLN A 85 11.64 -8.79 -5.48
C GLN A 85 12.27 -8.11 -4.26
N ALA A 86 11.67 -7.03 -3.76
CA ALA A 86 12.10 -6.37 -2.54
C ALA A 86 12.02 -7.32 -1.34
N THR A 87 10.90 -8.01 -1.19
CA THR A 87 10.68 -9.01 -0.14
C THR A 87 11.67 -10.17 -0.20
N ALA A 88 11.91 -10.72 -1.41
CA ALA A 88 12.90 -11.77 -1.61
C ALA A 88 14.32 -11.34 -1.21
N ARG A 89 14.61 -10.05 -1.30
CA ARG A 89 15.87 -9.43 -0.86
C ARG A 89 15.84 -8.95 0.59
N ARG A 90 14.77 -9.19 1.32
CA ARG A 90 14.57 -8.73 2.71
C ARG A 90 14.70 -7.20 2.83
N THR A 91 14.23 -6.48 1.83
CA THR A 91 14.24 -5.01 1.80
C THR A 91 12.83 -4.51 2.09
N PRO A 92 12.61 -3.72 3.15
CA PRO A 92 11.29 -3.19 3.48
C PRO A 92 10.79 -2.22 2.42
N VAL A 93 9.48 -2.24 2.21
CA VAL A 93 8.77 -1.40 1.25
C VAL A 93 7.74 -0.57 1.99
N LEU A 94 7.83 0.74 1.85
CA LEU A 94 6.86 1.70 2.35
C LEU A 94 5.86 1.99 1.23
N VAL A 95 4.73 1.26 1.23
CA VAL A 95 3.69 1.44 0.21
C VAL A 95 2.94 2.75 0.43
N ASP A 96 2.70 3.49 -0.66
CA ASP A 96 2.00 4.77 -0.64
C ASP A 96 0.83 4.76 -1.64
N GLY A 97 -0.36 5.07 -1.14
CA GLY A 97 -1.57 5.16 -1.94
C GLY A 97 -2.24 3.81 -2.23
N CYS A 98 -3.36 3.91 -2.95
CA CYS A 98 -4.29 2.80 -3.14
C CYS A 98 -3.67 1.67 -3.99
N LEU A 99 -3.10 2.00 -5.16
CA LEU A 99 -2.61 0.98 -6.09
C LEU A 99 -1.41 0.23 -5.52
N ALA A 100 -0.41 0.93 -4.96
CA ALA A 100 0.75 0.29 -4.37
C ALA A 100 0.37 -0.65 -3.22
N THR A 101 -0.59 -0.25 -2.38
CA THR A 101 -1.10 -1.07 -1.28
C THR A 101 -1.86 -2.29 -1.78
N VAL A 102 -2.72 -2.14 -2.80
CA VAL A 102 -3.43 -3.27 -3.42
C VAL A 102 -2.45 -4.22 -4.11
N CYS A 103 -1.42 -3.69 -4.78
CA CYS A 103 -0.35 -4.53 -5.36
C CYS A 103 0.42 -5.29 -4.27
N GLY A 104 0.63 -4.69 -3.10
CA GLY A 104 1.17 -5.37 -1.91
C GLY A 104 0.28 -6.54 -1.45
N LEU A 105 -1.04 -6.37 -1.48
CA LEU A 105 -1.99 -7.44 -1.16
C LEU A 105 -1.95 -8.57 -2.21
N VAL A 106 -1.84 -8.22 -3.50
CA VAL A 106 -1.67 -9.21 -4.58
C VAL A 106 -0.36 -9.97 -4.39
N ALA A 107 0.73 -9.27 -4.07
CA ALA A 107 2.04 -9.88 -3.80
C ALA A 107 1.99 -10.84 -2.59
N GLU A 108 1.30 -10.48 -1.51
CA GLU A 108 1.07 -11.35 -0.35
C GLU A 108 0.31 -12.62 -0.73
N LYS A 109 -0.66 -12.53 -1.66
CA LYS A 109 -1.39 -13.70 -2.16
C LYS A 109 -0.52 -14.60 -3.04
N ILE A 110 0.43 -14.04 -3.80
CA ILE A 110 1.39 -14.81 -4.61
C ILE A 110 2.44 -15.47 -3.71
N ALA A 111 3.01 -14.72 -2.77
CA ALA A 111 4.06 -15.16 -1.86
C ALA A 111 3.70 -14.81 -0.42
N PRO A 112 3.03 -15.72 0.32
CA PRO A 112 2.67 -15.50 1.72
C PRO A 112 3.90 -15.17 2.58
N GLY A 113 3.76 -14.14 3.41
CA GLY A 113 4.84 -13.57 4.22
C GLY A 113 5.43 -12.27 3.66
N THR A 114 5.02 -11.86 2.45
CA THR A 114 5.40 -10.56 1.86
C THR A 114 5.00 -9.40 2.77
N ARG A 115 3.82 -9.48 3.41
CA ARG A 115 3.30 -8.42 4.29
C ARG A 115 4.25 -8.04 5.43
N ALA A 116 5.08 -8.96 5.90
CA ALA A 116 6.05 -8.68 6.96
C ALA A 116 7.13 -7.65 6.56
N TRP A 117 7.24 -7.37 5.28
CA TRP A 117 8.18 -6.41 4.70
C TRP A 117 7.49 -5.13 4.20
N LEU A 118 6.17 -5.04 4.40
CA LEU A 118 5.37 -3.90 3.97
C LEU A 118 5.04 -2.98 5.15
N TYR A 119 5.17 -1.69 4.92
CA TYR A 119 4.76 -0.63 5.82
C TYR A 119 3.82 0.31 5.06
N SER A 120 2.76 0.79 5.70
CA SER A 120 1.85 1.77 5.10
C SER A 120 2.31 3.17 5.44
N SER A 121 2.54 4.00 4.43
CA SER A 121 3.01 5.38 4.60
C SER A 121 1.94 6.27 5.23
N GLN A 122 0.80 6.34 4.61
CA GLN A 122 -0.33 7.14 5.07
C GLN A 122 -1.66 6.50 4.63
N LEU A 123 -2.73 6.87 5.28
CA LEU A 123 -4.07 6.45 4.92
C LEU A 123 -4.74 7.50 4.04
N SER A 124 -5.19 7.10 2.84
CA SER A 124 -6.06 7.92 2.01
C SER A 124 -7.54 7.61 2.30
N PRO A 125 -8.47 8.54 1.96
CA PRO A 125 -9.90 8.32 2.16
C PRO A 125 -10.53 7.33 1.16
N GLU A 126 -9.74 6.77 0.24
CA GLU A 126 -10.22 5.83 -0.78
C GLU A 126 -10.66 4.50 -0.14
N PRO A 127 -11.92 4.04 -0.35
CA PRO A 127 -12.43 2.83 0.29
C PRO A 127 -11.61 1.57 0.00
N ALA A 128 -11.10 1.44 -1.24
CA ALA A 128 -10.25 0.31 -1.62
C ALA A 128 -8.91 0.34 -0.88
N HIS A 129 -8.32 1.52 -0.64
CA HIS A 129 -7.09 1.67 0.13
C HIS A 129 -7.30 1.28 1.59
N ILE A 130 -8.34 1.83 2.24
CA ILE A 130 -8.68 1.51 3.63
C ILE A 130 -8.83 0.00 3.82
N GLN A 131 -9.60 -0.65 2.93
CA GLN A 131 -9.83 -2.09 3.00
C GLN A 131 -8.56 -2.91 2.70
N ALA A 132 -7.69 -2.45 1.79
CA ALA A 132 -6.43 -3.13 1.48
C ALA A 132 -5.45 -3.06 2.66
N VAL A 133 -5.32 -1.90 3.30
CA VAL A 133 -4.53 -1.72 4.54
C VAL A 133 -5.02 -2.65 5.64
N GLN A 134 -6.35 -2.74 5.85
CA GLN A 134 -6.95 -3.65 6.82
C GLN A 134 -6.69 -5.13 6.49
N LYS A 135 -6.79 -5.52 5.22
CA LYS A 135 -6.54 -6.90 4.77
C LYS A 135 -5.08 -7.32 4.94
N LEU A 136 -4.15 -6.39 4.79
CA LEU A 136 -2.73 -6.59 5.04
C LEU A 136 -2.37 -6.48 6.52
N GLU A 137 -3.31 -6.09 7.38
CA GLU A 137 -3.08 -5.84 8.81
C GLU A 137 -1.95 -4.82 9.04
N LEU A 138 -1.88 -3.79 8.19
CA LEU A 138 -0.90 -2.71 8.30
C LEU A 138 -1.47 -1.57 9.15
N THR A 139 -0.58 -0.88 9.87
CA THR A 139 -0.89 0.36 10.57
C THR A 139 -0.26 1.52 9.78
N PRO A 140 -1.07 2.45 9.23
CA PRO A 140 -0.52 3.61 8.55
C PRO A 140 0.29 4.49 9.50
N LEU A 141 1.46 4.96 9.06
CA LEU A 141 2.31 5.85 9.84
C LEU A 141 1.72 7.25 9.97
N LEU A 142 1.01 7.71 8.93
CA LEU A 142 0.39 9.03 8.85
C LEU A 142 -1.07 8.92 8.40
N ALA A 143 -1.86 9.95 8.70
CA ALA A 143 -3.25 10.10 8.25
C ALA A 143 -3.44 11.53 7.71
N PHE A 144 -3.07 11.77 6.46
CA PHE A 144 -3.11 13.08 5.80
C PHE A 144 -4.13 13.16 4.68
N ASP A 145 -4.92 12.12 4.48
CA ASP A 145 -5.95 12.04 3.42
C ASP A 145 -5.42 12.34 2.01
N LEU A 146 -4.14 12.04 1.77
CA LEU A 146 -3.53 12.23 0.45
C LEU A 146 -4.04 11.16 -0.51
N THR A 147 -4.46 11.58 -1.69
CA THR A 147 -4.98 10.69 -2.75
C THR A 147 -4.03 10.54 -3.94
N THR A 148 -2.85 11.16 -3.88
CA THR A 148 -1.93 11.18 -5.02
C THR A 148 -1.23 9.86 -5.30
N GLY A 149 -0.91 9.07 -4.26
CA GLY A 149 -0.29 7.75 -4.41
C GLY A 149 1.09 7.71 -5.09
N GLN A 150 1.70 8.86 -5.33
CA GLN A 150 2.93 9.01 -6.14
C GLN A 150 4.21 8.94 -5.31
N GLY A 151 4.18 8.32 -4.14
CA GLY A 151 5.27 8.30 -3.20
C GLY A 151 5.32 9.52 -2.28
N THR A 152 4.39 10.49 -2.43
CA THR A 152 4.35 11.72 -1.63
C THR A 152 4.17 11.42 -0.14
N GLY A 153 3.21 10.56 0.21
CA GLY A 153 2.99 10.11 1.58
C GLY A 153 4.17 9.32 2.12
N GLY A 154 4.84 8.54 1.26
CA GLY A 154 6.05 7.81 1.60
C GLY A 154 7.21 8.71 1.97
N VAL A 155 7.44 9.79 1.21
CA VAL A 155 8.50 10.78 1.52
C VAL A 155 8.21 11.51 2.83
N LEU A 156 6.95 11.87 3.09
CA LEU A 156 6.55 12.47 4.36
C LEU A 156 6.74 11.51 5.53
N ALA A 157 6.33 10.26 5.37
CA ALA A 157 6.51 9.22 6.39
C ALA A 157 7.99 8.90 6.64
N LEU A 158 8.84 8.96 5.61
CA LEU A 158 10.28 8.78 5.76
C LEU A 158 10.89 9.82 6.71
N SER A 159 10.44 11.07 6.67
CA SER A 159 10.91 12.10 7.59
C SER A 159 10.57 11.77 9.05
N ALA A 160 9.37 11.27 9.30
CA ALA A 160 8.95 10.83 10.64
C ALA A 160 9.74 9.57 11.09
N LEU A 161 9.98 8.63 10.19
CA LEU A 161 10.79 7.44 10.47
C LEU A 161 12.23 7.78 10.82
N ASN A 162 12.87 8.69 10.08
CA ASN A 162 14.24 9.13 10.37
C ASN A 162 14.33 9.79 11.74
N ALA A 163 13.40 10.68 12.08
CA ALA A 163 13.35 11.30 13.40
C ALA A 163 13.18 10.26 14.53
N ALA A 164 12.34 9.24 14.32
CA ALA A 164 12.14 8.16 15.28
C ALA A 164 13.42 7.31 15.45
N ILE A 165 14.12 7.02 14.36
CA ILE A 165 15.39 6.26 14.39
C ILE A 165 16.47 7.05 15.15
N GLU A 166 16.58 8.37 14.93
CA GLU A 166 17.52 9.22 15.66
C GLU A 166 17.23 9.22 17.15
N LEU A 167 15.96 9.39 17.56
CA LEU A 167 15.57 9.35 18.98
C LEU A 167 15.93 8.02 19.64
N VAL A 168 15.64 6.89 18.99
CA VAL A 168 15.98 5.55 19.53
C VAL A 168 17.50 5.37 19.62
N SER A 169 18.25 5.86 18.64
CA SER A 169 19.72 5.77 18.62
C SER A 169 20.34 6.55 19.77
N ASP A 170 19.87 7.76 20.03
CA ASP A 170 20.34 8.61 21.13
C ASP A 170 20.02 7.97 22.49
N GLU A 171 18.84 7.40 22.66
CA GLU A 171 18.46 6.71 23.89
C GLU A 171 19.31 5.47 24.15
N VAL A 172 19.56 4.65 23.13
CA VAL A 172 20.45 3.48 23.22
C VAL A 172 21.86 3.90 23.57
N TYR A 173 22.37 4.98 22.98
CA TYR A 173 23.70 5.50 23.29
C TYR A 173 23.79 5.93 24.76
N ALA A 174 22.82 6.70 25.25
CA ALA A 174 22.80 7.18 26.65
C ALA A 174 22.74 6.02 27.67
N ILE A 175 21.92 4.99 27.38
CA ILE A 175 21.84 3.79 28.22
C ILE A 175 23.18 3.05 28.23
N THR A 176 23.81 2.90 27.08
CA THR A 176 25.11 2.21 26.97
C THR A 176 26.23 2.93 27.75
N GLU A 177 26.27 4.25 27.66
CA GLU A 177 27.22 5.04 28.47
C GLU A 177 26.98 4.89 29.98
N ALA A 178 25.72 4.92 30.41
CA ALA A 178 25.39 4.75 31.82
C ALA A 178 25.80 3.37 32.38
N ILE A 179 25.61 2.28 31.56
CA ILE A 179 26.05 0.93 31.93
C ILE A 179 27.59 0.86 32.03
N ASN A 180 28.31 1.44 31.08
CA ASN A 180 29.75 1.42 31.07
C ASN A 180 30.34 2.19 32.28
N ALA A 181 29.76 3.35 32.60
CA ALA A 181 30.21 4.14 33.79
C ALA A 181 30.00 3.34 35.10
N GLN A 182 28.93 2.57 35.25
CA GLN A 182 28.70 1.71 36.42
C GLN A 182 29.75 0.57 36.54
N ASN A 183 30.20 0.06 35.39
CA ASN A 183 31.18 -1.05 35.39
C ASN A 183 32.62 -0.56 35.66
N ASP A 184 32.94 0.70 35.36
CA ASP A 184 34.26 1.28 35.62
C ASP A 184 34.46 1.69 37.11
N ASP A 185 33.35 1.82 37.86
CA ASP A 185 33.39 2.14 39.30
C ASP A 185 33.47 0.89 40.22
N THR A 186 33.53 -0.30 39.65
CA THR A 186 33.61 -1.60 40.37
C THR A 186 34.96 -2.29 40.15
#